data_dcd267669e2a442c728e709d3dfd36eb
#
_entry.id   dcd267669e2a442c728e709d3dfd36eb
#
_cell.length_a   1.000
_cell.length_b   1.000
_cell.length_c   1.000
_cell.angle_alpha   90.00
_cell.angle_beta   90.00
_cell.angle_gamma   90.00
#
_symmetry.space_group_name_H-M   'P 1'
#
loop_
_entity.id
_entity.type
_entity.pdbx_description
1 polymer ?
#
loop_
_entity_poly.entity_id
_entity_poly.type
_entity_poly.pdbx_seq_one_letter_code
_entity_poly.pdbx_strand_id
1 'polypeptide(L)'
;VMVAMMNVGHSAVARWGLQFLELAPDAIVLDCGCGGGANMKRLLKKCPQGIVKGIDYSPVSVEKTKKVNETAIAEGRCAVFQGSVEHMNFTDASFDVVTAFETVYFWPGLPKCFQEVYRVLKPGGIFLICNESNGDTDKDEKWTELIGGMTIYRDVELKAAMQEAGFMNIQIHKNPKDWLCVIGRKQEK
;
A
#
# COMPACT_ATOMS: atom_id res chain seq x y z
N VAL A 1 19.09 7.71 -6.28
CA VAL A 1 18.47 8.90 -6.87
C VAL A 1 17.00 8.65 -7.17
N MET A 2 16.65 7.59 -7.92
CA MET A 2 15.26 7.29 -8.34
C MET A 2 14.29 7.09 -7.16
N VAL A 3 14.65 6.28 -6.17
CA VAL A 3 13.81 6.04 -4.97
C VAL A 3 13.60 7.31 -4.12
N ALA A 4 14.56 8.25 -4.14
CA ALA A 4 14.40 9.54 -3.45
C ALA A 4 13.42 10.47 -4.18
N MET A 5 13.46 10.46 -5.51
CA MET A 5 12.52 11.23 -6.33
C MET A 5 11.09 10.69 -6.19
N MET A 6 10.92 9.37 -6.08
CA MET A 6 9.63 8.74 -5.80
C MET A 6 9.02 9.23 -4.47
N ASN A 7 9.82 9.35 -3.40
CA ASN A 7 9.32 9.86 -2.11
C ASN A 7 8.79 11.30 -2.17
N VAL A 8 9.35 12.13 -3.04
CA VAL A 8 8.92 13.53 -3.20
C VAL A 8 7.73 13.64 -4.15
N GLY A 9 7.79 12.96 -5.29
CA GLY A 9 6.75 13.01 -6.31
C GLY A 9 5.40 12.46 -5.83
N HIS A 10 5.41 11.32 -5.14
CA HIS A 10 4.17 10.64 -4.70
C HIS A 10 3.66 11.08 -3.31
N SER A 11 4.29 12.07 -2.70
CA SER A 11 3.91 12.57 -1.38
C SER A 11 2.50 13.17 -1.33
N ALA A 12 2.06 13.81 -2.41
CA ALA A 12 0.77 14.47 -2.49
C ALA A 12 -0.36 13.45 -2.61
N VAL A 13 -0.21 12.43 -3.48
CA VAL A 13 -1.21 11.37 -3.66
C VAL A 13 -1.38 10.54 -2.38
N ALA A 14 -0.29 10.22 -1.69
CA ALA A 14 -0.36 9.50 -0.43
C ALA A 14 -1.09 10.29 0.66
N ARG A 15 -0.82 11.58 0.80
CA ARG A 15 -1.55 12.45 1.74
C ARG A 15 -3.04 12.53 1.41
N TRP A 16 -3.38 12.61 0.12
CA TRP A 16 -4.77 12.60 -0.31
C TRP A 16 -5.45 11.27 0.01
N GLY A 17 -4.85 10.13 -0.31
CA GLY A 17 -5.41 8.80 -0.01
C GLY A 17 -5.58 8.55 1.49
N LEU A 18 -4.64 9.02 2.31
CA LEU A 18 -4.70 8.88 3.77
C LEU A 18 -5.84 9.68 4.44
N GLN A 19 -6.48 10.63 3.73
CA GLN A 19 -7.67 11.33 4.23
C GLN A 19 -8.88 10.41 4.36
N PHE A 20 -8.92 9.32 3.58
CA PHE A 20 -9.99 8.33 3.59
C PHE A 20 -9.77 7.20 4.58
N LEU A 21 -8.65 7.23 5.32
CA LEU A 21 -8.25 6.20 6.27
C LEU A 21 -8.27 6.74 7.69
N GLU A 22 -9.17 6.21 8.51
CA GLU A 22 -9.15 6.40 9.95
C GLU A 22 -8.33 5.26 10.58
N LEU A 23 -7.31 5.61 11.34
CA LEU A 23 -6.48 4.69 12.09
C LEU A 23 -6.73 4.84 13.58
N ALA A 24 -6.95 3.72 14.28
CA ALA A 24 -6.87 3.71 15.72
C ALA A 24 -5.46 4.11 16.17
N PRO A 25 -5.29 4.81 17.31
CA PRO A 25 -3.99 5.26 17.79
C PRO A 25 -2.97 4.12 17.97
N ASP A 26 -3.44 2.92 18.26
CA ASP A 26 -2.67 1.68 18.49
C ASP A 26 -2.73 0.69 17.32
N ALA A 27 -3.17 1.11 16.14
CA ALA A 27 -3.31 0.24 14.97
C ALA A 27 -2.00 -0.43 14.57
N ILE A 28 -2.10 -1.67 14.10
CA ILE A 28 -1.01 -2.42 13.48
C ILE A 28 -1.19 -2.37 11.98
N VAL A 29 -0.26 -1.72 11.29
CA VAL A 29 -0.34 -1.40 9.86
C VAL A 29 0.78 -2.09 9.09
N LEU A 30 0.47 -2.62 7.90
CA LEU A 30 1.43 -3.10 6.92
C LEU A 30 1.40 -2.21 5.68
N ASP A 31 2.55 -1.68 5.29
CA ASP A 31 2.74 -0.96 4.02
C ASP A 31 3.40 -1.89 2.99
N CYS A 32 2.65 -2.30 1.99
CA CYS A 32 3.12 -3.20 0.93
C CYS A 32 3.73 -2.40 -0.21
N GLY A 33 4.99 -2.71 -0.57
CA GLY A 33 5.78 -1.91 -1.50
C GLY A 33 6.19 -0.59 -0.87
N CYS A 34 6.79 -0.64 0.31
CA CYS A 34 7.08 0.53 1.14
C CYS A 34 8.12 1.50 0.54
N GLY A 35 8.81 1.10 -0.53
CA GLY A 35 9.66 1.94 -1.35
C GLY A 35 10.72 2.71 -0.55
N GLY A 36 10.63 4.04 -0.54
CA GLY A 36 11.56 4.90 0.19
C GLY A 36 11.18 5.19 1.65
N GLY A 37 10.10 4.61 2.17
CA GLY A 37 9.71 4.67 3.58
C GLY A 37 8.98 5.93 4.05
N ALA A 38 8.73 6.90 3.18
CA ALA A 38 8.08 8.15 3.57
C ALA A 38 6.61 7.93 4.00
N ASN A 39 5.91 6.99 3.39
CA ASN A 39 4.54 6.67 3.75
C ASN A 39 4.46 5.96 5.09
N MET A 40 5.41 5.06 5.40
CA MET A 40 5.52 4.46 6.73
C MET A 40 5.67 5.52 7.82
N LYS A 41 6.48 6.55 7.58
CA LYS A 41 6.63 7.69 8.52
C LYS A 41 5.31 8.45 8.71
N ARG A 42 4.49 8.59 7.67
CA ARG A 42 3.15 9.20 7.77
C ARG A 42 2.19 8.33 8.57
N LEU A 43 2.20 7.02 8.32
CA LEU A 43 1.39 6.05 9.04
C LEU A 43 1.74 6.03 10.54
N LEU A 44 3.03 6.02 10.89
CA LEU A 44 3.51 6.09 12.28
C LEU A 44 3.01 7.33 13.02
N LYS A 45 2.87 8.47 12.34
CA LYS A 45 2.28 9.68 12.92
C LYS A 45 0.78 9.57 13.15
N LYS A 46 0.08 8.83 12.29
CA LYS A 46 -1.38 8.62 12.40
C LYS A 46 -1.75 7.62 13.50
N CYS A 47 -0.87 6.67 13.81
CA CYS A 47 -1.04 5.70 14.90
C CYS A 47 0.10 5.81 15.93
N PRO A 48 0.10 6.84 16.77
CA PRO A 48 1.26 7.17 17.64
C PRO A 48 1.59 6.10 18.70
N GLN A 49 0.67 5.21 19.00
CA GLN A 49 0.84 4.06 19.91
C GLN A 49 0.89 2.73 19.14
N GLY A 50 0.76 2.78 17.81
CA GLY A 50 0.72 1.62 16.94
C GLY A 50 2.09 1.18 16.41
N ILE A 51 2.04 0.16 15.59
CA ILE A 51 3.18 -0.45 14.91
C ILE A 51 2.96 -0.38 13.41
N VAL A 52 3.98 0.02 12.66
CA VAL A 52 3.97 0.01 11.19
C VAL A 52 5.06 -0.93 10.70
N LYS A 53 4.67 -1.95 9.95
CA LYS A 53 5.59 -2.83 9.23
C LYS A 53 5.57 -2.51 7.75
N GLY A 54 6.72 -2.67 7.08
CA GLY A 54 6.84 -2.51 5.64
C GLY A 54 7.41 -3.75 4.98
N ILE A 55 6.98 -4.04 3.76
CA ILE A 55 7.55 -5.07 2.91
C ILE A 55 7.84 -4.50 1.53
N ASP A 56 9.01 -4.83 0.99
CA ASP A 56 9.40 -4.49 -0.39
C ASP A 56 10.29 -5.59 -0.94
N TYR A 57 10.16 -5.89 -2.23
CA TYR A 57 11.02 -6.91 -2.86
C TYR A 57 12.44 -6.39 -3.12
N SER A 58 12.61 -5.07 -3.23
CA SER A 58 13.88 -4.42 -3.51
C SER A 58 14.72 -4.25 -2.24
N PRO A 59 15.91 -4.86 -2.15
CA PRO A 59 16.79 -4.67 -1.00
C PRO A 59 17.22 -3.20 -0.82
N VAL A 60 17.35 -2.45 -1.92
CA VAL A 60 17.68 -1.01 -1.89
C VAL A 60 16.56 -0.20 -1.24
N SER A 61 15.31 -0.51 -1.57
CA SER A 61 14.14 0.10 -0.96
C SER A 61 14.07 -0.21 0.54
N VAL A 62 14.29 -1.46 0.91
CA VAL A 62 14.29 -1.91 2.32
C VAL A 62 15.31 -1.13 3.14
N GLU A 63 16.57 -1.06 2.68
CA GLU A 63 17.63 -0.34 3.40
C GLU A 63 17.33 1.16 3.51
N LYS A 64 16.81 1.76 2.46
CA LYS A 64 16.41 3.17 2.50
C LYS A 64 15.26 3.41 3.48
N THR A 65 14.26 2.56 3.45
CA THR A 65 13.10 2.63 4.37
C THR A 65 13.54 2.50 5.82
N LYS A 66 14.47 1.57 6.13
CA LYS A 66 15.06 1.43 7.46
C LYS A 66 15.74 2.72 7.92
N LYS A 67 16.56 3.33 7.05
CA LYS A 67 17.24 4.58 7.36
C LYS A 67 16.28 5.74 7.62
N VAL A 68 15.22 5.87 6.81
CA VAL A 68 14.21 6.94 6.97
C VAL A 68 13.40 6.80 8.26
N ASN A 69 13.25 5.56 8.76
CA ASN A 69 12.43 5.24 9.94
C ASN A 69 13.27 4.71 11.12
N GLU A 70 14.58 4.99 11.16
CA GLU A 70 15.51 4.44 12.16
C GLU A 70 15.09 4.70 13.61
N THR A 71 14.56 5.87 13.90
CA THR A 71 14.06 6.24 15.23
C THR A 71 12.90 5.33 15.65
N ALA A 72 11.89 5.17 14.80
CA ALA A 72 10.75 4.32 15.10
C ALA A 72 11.13 2.83 15.19
N ILE A 73 12.15 2.40 14.43
CA ILE A 73 12.71 1.04 14.54
C ILE A 73 13.38 0.86 15.91
N ALA A 74 14.17 1.82 16.35
CA ALA A 74 14.82 1.78 17.67
C ALA A 74 13.80 1.78 18.83
N GLU A 75 12.67 2.45 18.65
CA GLU A 75 11.53 2.46 19.59
C GLU A 75 10.68 1.18 19.54
N GLY A 76 10.96 0.25 18.64
CA GLY A 76 10.19 -0.99 18.48
C GLY A 76 8.83 -0.80 17.79
N ARG A 77 8.58 0.36 17.16
CA ARG A 77 7.31 0.72 16.50
C ARG A 77 7.33 0.52 14.99
N CYS A 78 8.49 0.17 14.42
CA CYS A 78 8.65 -0.01 12.99
C CYS A 78 9.53 -1.22 12.70
N ALA A 79 9.17 -1.99 11.67
CA ALA A 79 10.01 -3.06 11.13
C ALA A 79 9.88 -3.11 9.62
N VAL A 80 10.96 -3.44 8.91
CA VAL A 80 10.99 -3.49 7.44
C VAL A 80 11.57 -4.82 6.98
N PHE A 81 10.88 -5.47 6.06
CA PHE A 81 11.20 -6.81 5.56
C PHE A 81 11.41 -6.79 4.06
N GLN A 82 12.37 -7.58 3.58
CA GLN A 82 12.46 -7.89 2.17
C GLN A 82 11.55 -9.08 1.85
N GLY A 83 10.72 -8.95 0.83
CA GLY A 83 9.83 -10.03 0.40
C GLY A 83 8.86 -9.62 -0.67
N SER A 84 8.10 -10.60 -1.18
CA SER A 84 7.05 -10.41 -2.16
C SER A 84 5.67 -10.38 -1.50
N VAL A 85 4.79 -9.51 -2.00
CA VAL A 85 3.37 -9.46 -1.58
C VAL A 85 2.62 -10.74 -1.98
N GLU A 86 3.13 -11.46 -2.97
CA GLU A 86 2.58 -12.74 -3.43
C GLU A 86 2.66 -13.85 -2.37
N HIS A 87 3.63 -13.75 -1.47
CA HIS A 87 3.82 -14.70 -0.36
C HIS A 87 4.51 -13.99 0.81
N MET A 88 3.72 -13.51 1.75
CA MET A 88 4.21 -12.76 2.91
C MET A 88 4.41 -13.67 4.12
N ASN A 89 5.59 -13.59 4.73
CA ASN A 89 5.90 -14.36 5.92
C ASN A 89 5.36 -13.69 7.20
N PHE A 90 4.05 -13.44 7.20
CA PHE A 90 3.30 -12.97 8.35
C PHE A 90 2.19 -13.97 8.68
N THR A 91 1.84 -14.07 9.95
CA THR A 91 0.71 -14.90 10.41
C THR A 91 -0.62 -14.32 9.92
N ASP A 92 -1.63 -15.17 9.84
CA ASP A 92 -3.00 -14.76 9.51
C ASP A 92 -3.50 -13.73 10.53
N ALA A 93 -4.37 -12.84 10.10
CA ALA A 93 -5.04 -11.87 10.97
C ALA A 93 -4.09 -11.06 11.88
N SER A 94 -2.98 -10.56 11.32
CA SER A 94 -1.95 -9.82 12.05
C SER A 94 -2.13 -8.31 12.01
N PHE A 95 -2.80 -7.78 10.97
CA PHE A 95 -2.85 -6.34 10.70
C PHE A 95 -4.27 -5.79 10.72
N ASP A 96 -4.42 -4.60 11.30
CA ASP A 96 -5.67 -3.83 11.24
C ASP A 96 -5.86 -3.17 9.89
N VAL A 97 -4.76 -2.74 9.27
CA VAL A 97 -4.75 -2.05 7.97
C VAL A 97 -3.57 -2.52 7.13
N VAL A 98 -3.80 -2.71 5.84
CA VAL A 98 -2.76 -2.86 4.80
C VAL A 98 -2.89 -1.71 3.81
N THR A 99 -1.78 -1.08 3.49
CA THR A 99 -1.70 0.00 2.50
C THR A 99 -0.81 -0.38 1.32
N ALA A 100 -1.12 0.15 0.14
CA ALA A 100 -0.33 0.04 -1.07
C ALA A 100 -0.37 1.39 -1.81
N PHE A 101 0.73 2.16 -1.75
CA PHE A 101 0.86 3.46 -2.41
C PHE A 101 1.77 3.33 -3.62
N GLU A 102 1.25 3.58 -4.83
CA GLU A 102 2.03 3.60 -6.07
C GLU A 102 2.81 2.30 -6.34
N THR A 103 2.29 1.14 -5.95
CA THR A 103 3.04 -0.12 -5.98
C THR A 103 2.31 -1.28 -6.66
N VAL A 104 0.98 -1.28 -6.66
CA VAL A 104 0.17 -2.37 -7.24
C VAL A 104 0.48 -2.59 -8.73
N TYR A 105 0.95 -1.56 -9.42
CA TYR A 105 1.43 -1.61 -10.80
C TYR A 105 2.48 -2.70 -11.07
N PHE A 106 3.25 -3.07 -10.05
CA PHE A 106 4.40 -3.98 -10.15
C PHE A 106 4.16 -5.32 -9.48
N TRP A 107 2.96 -5.56 -8.96
CA TRP A 107 2.65 -6.82 -8.31
C TRP A 107 2.53 -7.95 -9.34
N PRO A 108 3.00 -9.17 -9.06
CA PRO A 108 3.07 -10.27 -10.03
C PRO A 108 1.71 -10.85 -10.43
N GLY A 109 0.63 -10.38 -9.85
CA GLY A 109 -0.74 -10.76 -10.18
C GLY A 109 -1.69 -10.38 -9.04
N LEU A 110 -2.81 -9.73 -9.37
CA LEU A 110 -3.74 -9.23 -8.37
C LEU A 110 -4.39 -10.34 -7.54
N PRO A 111 -4.88 -11.47 -8.13
CA PRO A 111 -5.62 -12.47 -7.36
C PRO A 111 -4.83 -13.01 -6.18
N LYS A 112 -3.60 -13.48 -6.42
CA LYS A 112 -2.77 -14.08 -5.39
C LYS A 112 -2.29 -13.06 -4.35
N CYS A 113 -1.88 -11.88 -4.80
CA CYS A 113 -1.45 -10.80 -3.90
C CYS A 113 -2.60 -10.31 -3.02
N PHE A 114 -3.80 -10.15 -3.58
CA PHE A 114 -4.96 -9.68 -2.82
C PHE A 114 -5.45 -10.74 -1.83
N GLN A 115 -5.34 -12.03 -2.16
CA GLN A 115 -5.61 -13.11 -1.22
C GLN A 115 -4.62 -13.11 -0.05
N GLU A 116 -3.33 -12.86 -0.30
CA GLU A 116 -2.33 -12.70 0.76
C GLU A 116 -2.62 -11.48 1.65
N VAL A 117 -2.99 -10.33 1.07
CA VAL A 117 -3.43 -9.17 1.84
C VAL A 117 -4.65 -9.52 2.70
N TYR A 118 -5.63 -10.19 2.11
CA TYR A 118 -6.83 -10.64 2.84
C TYR A 118 -6.48 -11.58 4.01
N ARG A 119 -5.57 -12.52 3.79
CA ARG A 119 -5.12 -13.47 4.81
C ARG A 119 -4.51 -12.77 6.03
N VAL A 120 -3.59 -11.82 5.81
CA VAL A 120 -2.87 -11.14 6.89
C VAL A 120 -3.68 -10.07 7.61
N LEU A 121 -4.79 -9.62 7.03
CA LEU A 121 -5.72 -8.69 7.68
C LEU A 121 -6.56 -9.41 8.73
N LYS A 122 -6.75 -8.75 9.87
CA LYS A 122 -7.75 -9.13 10.87
C LYS A 122 -9.17 -9.03 10.30
N PRO A 123 -10.16 -9.78 10.84
CA PRO A 123 -11.57 -9.52 10.55
C PRO A 123 -11.91 -8.04 10.75
N GLY A 124 -12.64 -7.43 9.82
CA GLY A 124 -12.94 -5.99 9.82
C GLY A 124 -11.78 -5.09 9.36
N GLY A 125 -10.60 -5.65 9.10
CA GLY A 125 -9.43 -4.91 8.64
C GLY A 125 -9.60 -4.26 7.27
N ILE A 126 -8.80 -3.25 6.98
CA ILE A 126 -8.92 -2.39 5.79
C ILE A 126 -7.74 -2.59 4.86
N PHE A 127 -8.01 -2.73 3.56
CA PHE A 127 -7.03 -2.62 2.49
C PHE A 127 -7.23 -1.34 1.70
N LEU A 128 -6.21 -0.49 1.66
CA LEU A 128 -6.19 0.77 0.92
C LEU A 128 -5.15 0.71 -0.20
N ILE A 129 -5.58 0.97 -1.44
CA ILE A 129 -4.72 1.20 -2.61
C ILE A 129 -4.83 2.67 -2.99
N CYS A 130 -3.71 3.33 -3.27
CA CYS A 130 -3.69 4.70 -3.72
C CYS A 130 -2.67 4.90 -4.85
N ASN A 131 -3.15 5.34 -6.02
CA ASN A 131 -2.40 5.43 -7.25
C ASN A 131 -2.57 6.80 -7.93
N GLU A 132 -1.50 7.35 -8.52
CA GLU A 132 -1.57 8.52 -9.40
C GLU A 132 -2.16 8.18 -10.76
N SER A 133 -1.90 6.97 -11.26
CA SER A 133 -2.39 6.47 -12.55
C SER A 133 -3.62 5.58 -12.35
N ASN A 134 -4.66 5.82 -13.13
CA ASN A 134 -5.96 5.16 -12.98
C ASN A 134 -6.42 4.35 -14.20
N GLY A 135 -5.61 4.32 -15.27
CA GLY A 135 -5.90 3.59 -16.51
C GLY A 135 -6.91 4.27 -17.45
N ASP A 136 -7.39 5.47 -17.11
CA ASP A 136 -8.41 6.19 -17.89
C ASP A 136 -7.81 7.33 -18.75
N THR A 137 -6.49 7.52 -18.75
CA THR A 137 -5.84 8.63 -19.44
C THR A 137 -4.72 8.16 -20.38
N ASP A 138 -4.55 8.89 -21.50
CA ASP A 138 -3.45 8.66 -22.48
C ASP A 138 -2.04 8.83 -21.86
N LYS A 139 -1.95 9.48 -20.71
CA LYS A 139 -0.70 9.62 -19.96
C LYS A 139 -0.22 8.28 -19.41
N ASP A 140 -1.14 7.40 -19.12
CA ASP A 140 -0.86 6.11 -18.49
C ASP A 140 -0.18 5.16 -19.48
N GLU A 141 -0.51 5.23 -20.78
CA GLU A 141 0.14 4.42 -21.82
C GLU A 141 1.65 4.72 -21.90
N LYS A 142 2.04 5.99 -21.76
CA LYS A 142 3.45 6.39 -21.78
C LYS A 142 4.25 5.78 -20.64
N TRP A 143 3.64 5.64 -19.46
CA TRP A 143 4.32 5.05 -18.31
C TRP A 143 4.54 3.54 -18.47
N THR A 144 3.56 2.82 -19.04
CA THR A 144 3.69 1.38 -19.30
C THR A 144 4.73 1.08 -20.37
N GLU A 145 4.92 1.99 -21.35
CA GLU A 145 5.98 1.87 -22.35
C GLU A 145 7.38 2.18 -21.79
N LEU A 146 7.47 3.15 -20.86
CA LEU A 146 8.75 3.61 -20.29
C LEU A 146 9.26 2.70 -19.17
N ILE A 147 8.36 2.11 -18.39
CA ILE A 147 8.69 1.31 -17.21
C ILE A 147 8.30 -0.15 -17.45
N GLY A 148 9.31 -1.00 -17.70
CA GLY A 148 9.10 -2.43 -17.88
C GLY A 148 8.46 -3.08 -16.65
N GLY A 149 7.49 -3.98 -16.87
CA GLY A 149 6.79 -4.71 -15.82
C GLY A 149 5.70 -3.91 -15.08
N MET A 150 5.39 -2.69 -15.52
CA MET A 150 4.31 -1.87 -14.96
C MET A 150 2.97 -2.21 -15.64
N THR A 151 1.95 -2.48 -14.84
CA THR A 151 0.56 -2.62 -15.27
C THR A 151 -0.31 -1.60 -14.54
N ILE A 152 -1.03 -0.74 -15.28
CA ILE A 152 -1.95 0.22 -14.71
C ILE A 152 -3.35 -0.36 -14.75
N TYR A 153 -3.98 -0.47 -13.58
CA TYR A 153 -5.31 -1.04 -13.42
C TYR A 153 -6.35 0.08 -13.25
N ARG A 154 -7.49 -0.08 -13.92
CA ARG A 154 -8.65 0.79 -13.70
C ARG A 154 -9.34 0.47 -12.38
N ASP A 155 -10.12 1.41 -11.89
CA ASP A 155 -10.92 1.26 -10.67
C ASP A 155 -11.80 -0.01 -10.67
N VAL A 156 -12.45 -0.29 -11.80
CA VAL A 156 -13.31 -1.49 -11.97
C VAL A 156 -12.52 -2.79 -11.86
N GLU A 157 -11.27 -2.81 -12.33
CA GLU A 157 -10.39 -3.99 -12.26
C GLU A 157 -9.91 -4.22 -10.83
N LEU A 158 -9.50 -3.16 -10.13
CA LEU A 158 -9.10 -3.25 -8.72
C LEU A 158 -10.27 -3.64 -7.83
N LYS A 159 -11.46 -3.08 -8.08
CA LYS A 159 -12.68 -3.46 -7.37
C LYS A 159 -13.03 -4.93 -7.57
N ALA A 160 -13.01 -5.42 -8.81
CA ALA A 160 -13.30 -6.82 -9.13
C ALA A 160 -12.30 -7.75 -8.42
N ALA A 161 -11.00 -7.45 -8.48
CA ALA A 161 -9.96 -8.22 -7.81
C ALA A 161 -10.14 -8.24 -6.28
N MET A 162 -10.52 -7.11 -5.66
CA MET A 162 -10.86 -7.06 -4.25
C MET A 162 -12.06 -7.94 -3.91
N GLN A 163 -13.12 -7.89 -4.73
CA GLN A 163 -14.31 -8.72 -4.52
C GLN A 163 -14.00 -10.22 -4.62
N GLU A 164 -13.20 -10.62 -5.60
CA GLU A 164 -12.75 -12.01 -5.76
C GLU A 164 -11.92 -12.50 -4.57
N ALA A 165 -11.13 -11.62 -3.96
CA ALA A 165 -10.38 -11.95 -2.75
C ALA A 165 -11.24 -11.99 -1.48
N GLY A 166 -12.50 -11.54 -1.54
CA GLY A 166 -13.45 -11.56 -0.43
C GLY A 166 -13.67 -10.23 0.28
N PHE A 167 -13.06 -9.13 -0.20
CA PHE A 167 -13.29 -7.81 0.37
C PHE A 167 -14.71 -7.31 0.10
N MET A 168 -15.27 -6.59 1.06
CA MET A 168 -16.61 -6.01 1.06
C MET A 168 -16.53 -4.49 1.23
N ASN A 169 -17.68 -3.83 1.06
CA ASN A 169 -17.84 -2.38 1.28
C ASN A 169 -16.77 -1.56 0.54
N ILE A 170 -16.54 -1.91 -0.72
CA ILE A 170 -15.48 -1.31 -1.53
C ILE A 170 -15.86 0.11 -1.91
N GLN A 171 -15.01 1.06 -1.55
CA GLN A 171 -15.13 2.48 -1.87
C GLN A 171 -14.10 2.87 -2.91
N ILE A 172 -14.49 3.71 -3.85
CA ILE A 172 -13.64 4.27 -4.89
C ILE A 172 -13.69 5.78 -4.78
N HIS A 173 -12.53 6.40 -4.66
CA HIS A 173 -12.38 7.85 -4.65
C HIS A 173 -11.47 8.27 -5.81
N LYS A 174 -11.88 9.29 -6.54
CA LYS A 174 -11.12 9.94 -7.60
C LYS A 174 -11.08 11.44 -7.34
N ASN A 175 -10.09 12.13 -7.87
CA ASN A 175 -10.00 13.58 -7.81
C ASN A 175 -9.74 14.19 -9.20
N PRO A 176 -9.78 15.52 -9.35
CA PRO A 176 -9.55 16.18 -10.65
C PRO A 176 -8.14 16.00 -11.25
N LYS A 177 -7.21 15.41 -10.48
CA LYS A 177 -5.87 15.05 -10.97
C LYS A 177 -5.78 13.60 -11.47
N ASP A 178 -6.92 12.93 -11.59
CA ASP A 178 -7.04 11.52 -11.97
C ASP A 178 -6.43 10.53 -10.98
N TRP A 179 -6.18 10.96 -9.74
CA TRP A 179 -5.71 10.06 -8.69
C TRP A 179 -6.83 9.13 -8.26
N LEU A 180 -6.46 7.90 -7.95
CA LEU A 180 -7.37 6.82 -7.60
C LEU A 180 -7.05 6.30 -6.20
N CYS A 181 -8.07 6.20 -5.35
CA CYS A 181 -7.99 5.48 -4.07
C CYS A 181 -9.11 4.45 -4.00
N VAL A 182 -8.74 3.19 -3.75
CA VAL A 182 -9.69 2.08 -3.61
C VAL A 182 -9.50 1.48 -2.22
N ILE A 183 -10.60 1.35 -1.48
CA ILE A 183 -10.61 0.84 -0.11
C ILE A 183 -11.59 -0.32 -0.03
N GLY A 184 -11.13 -1.45 0.49
CA GLY A 184 -11.97 -2.61 0.78
C GLY A 184 -11.83 -3.03 2.24
N ARG A 185 -12.85 -3.68 2.79
CA ARG A 185 -12.88 -4.18 4.15
C ARG A 185 -12.98 -5.70 4.16
N LYS A 186 -12.16 -6.35 4.99
CA LYS A 186 -12.32 -7.78 5.29
C LYS A 186 -13.58 -8.00 6.11
N GLN A 187 -14.31 -9.04 5.81
CA GLN A 187 -15.54 -9.41 6.52
C GLN A 187 -15.27 -9.51 8.04
N GLU A 188 -16.14 -8.91 8.81
CA GLU A 188 -16.28 -9.22 10.24
C GLU A 188 -16.98 -10.59 10.34
N LYS A 189 -16.54 -11.47 11.16
CA LYS A 189 -17.03 -12.87 11.27
C LYS A 189 -18.53 -13.02 11.11
#